data_9ca912c69a9937e010c54591f1feed04
#
_entry.id   9ca912c69a9937e010c54591f1feed04
#
_cell.length_a   1.000
_cell.length_b   1.000
_cell.length_c   1.000
_cell.angle_alpha   90.00
_cell.angle_beta   90.00
_cell.angle_gamma   90.00
#
_symmetry.space_group_name_H-M   'P 1'
#
loop_
_entity.id
_entity.type
_entity.pdbx_description
1 polymer ?
#
loop_
_entity_poly.entity_id
_entity_poly.type
_entity_poly.pdbx_seq_one_letter_code
_entity_poly.pdbx_strand_id
1 'polypeptide(L)'
;LAKVANHKAKKDDSLNGVCSLVNYNNIDQILELTEVGDVWGVGRRLSKKLINHGIHNAKLLKNCSDSWIRKMMSVNGLKTITELRGISCIPLEEYSMTRKSCCTTRSFGKLLTNLDDIEQAVTTFARRAAERIRSESLAASCVSVFVRTNPFDKKSAYYSNGASRTLSHPTHDSITIIETALLLTKRIFKNNYQYKKAGVLLSGLCDESEIQETLFEKNYNQNSDLMSAIDAINYRYGRDTLQMASECKVGNWKQKRENCTRNYTTQIDRLLLV
;
A
#
# COMPACT_ATOMS: atom_id res chain seq x y z
N LEU A 1 -8.45 6.00 20.45
CA LEU A 1 -7.63 6.54 21.57
C LEU A 1 -6.14 6.27 21.40
N ALA A 2 -5.68 5.07 21.00
CA ALA A 2 -4.24 4.74 20.86
C ALA A 2 -3.47 5.71 19.93
N LYS A 3 -4.07 6.17 18.82
CA LYS A 3 -3.46 7.18 17.94
C LYS A 3 -3.34 8.55 18.60
N VAL A 4 -4.30 8.92 19.42
CA VAL A 4 -4.26 10.17 20.23
C VAL A 4 -3.14 10.09 21.26
N ALA A 5 -3.02 8.96 21.97
CA ALA A 5 -1.93 8.71 22.90
C ALA A 5 -0.55 8.80 22.23
N ASN A 6 -0.39 8.15 21.08
CA ASN A 6 0.85 8.21 20.29
C ASN A 6 1.18 9.63 19.81
N HIS A 7 0.17 10.41 19.41
CA HIS A 7 0.36 11.81 19.00
C HIS A 7 0.86 12.66 20.18
N LYS A 8 0.25 12.49 21.37
CA LYS A 8 0.67 13.18 22.58
C LYS A 8 2.09 12.80 22.98
N ALA A 9 2.41 11.49 22.98
CA ALA A 9 3.74 10.99 23.33
C ALA A 9 4.88 11.55 22.46
N LYS A 10 4.58 11.89 21.20
CA LYS A 10 5.55 12.50 20.28
C LYS A 10 5.74 14.00 20.44
N LYS A 11 4.76 14.69 21.04
CA LYS A 11 4.78 16.15 21.21
C LYS A 11 5.25 16.57 22.62
N ASP A 12 5.23 15.65 23.56
CA ASP A 12 5.54 15.90 24.97
C ASP A 12 6.78 15.09 25.37
N ASP A 13 7.93 15.74 25.37
CA ASP A 13 9.22 15.11 25.67
C ASP A 13 9.28 14.51 27.08
N SER A 14 8.47 15.03 28.03
CA SER A 14 8.39 14.49 29.39
C SER A 14 7.86 13.06 29.45
N LEU A 15 7.14 12.63 28.42
CA LEU A 15 6.57 11.28 28.30
C LEU A 15 7.56 10.25 27.73
N ASN A 16 8.76 10.64 27.37
CA ASN A 16 9.79 9.75 26.79
C ASN A 16 9.27 8.83 25.67
N GLY A 17 8.36 9.37 24.83
CA GLY A 17 7.75 8.65 23.71
C GLY A 17 6.66 7.64 24.07
N VAL A 18 6.25 7.52 25.33
CA VAL A 18 5.22 6.57 25.79
C VAL A 18 4.07 7.32 26.46
N CYS A 19 2.85 7.04 26.01
CA CYS A 19 1.62 7.55 26.66
C CYS A 19 0.57 6.47 26.67
N SER A 20 0.04 6.13 27.86
CA SER A 20 -1.10 5.22 28.01
C SER A 20 -2.32 6.01 28.42
N LEU A 21 -3.43 5.81 27.71
CA LEU A 21 -4.75 6.35 28.07
C LEU A 21 -5.65 5.31 28.78
N VAL A 22 -5.14 4.10 29.02
CA VAL A 22 -5.81 3.08 29.81
C VAL A 22 -5.75 3.55 31.26
N ASN A 23 -6.91 3.65 31.92
CA ASN A 23 -7.05 4.17 33.30
C ASN A 23 -6.63 5.64 33.50
N TYR A 24 -6.58 6.43 32.43
CA TYR A 24 -6.31 7.86 32.53
C TYR A 24 -7.58 8.61 33.00
N ASN A 25 -7.51 9.23 34.18
CA ASN A 25 -8.69 9.84 34.81
C ASN A 25 -9.26 11.04 34.04
N ASN A 26 -8.55 11.59 33.07
CA ASN A 26 -8.98 12.78 32.34
C ASN A 26 -8.70 12.74 30.83
N ILE A 27 -9.20 11.69 30.17
CA ILE A 27 -9.09 11.52 28.71
C ILE A 27 -9.63 12.75 27.96
N ASP A 28 -10.69 13.37 28.49
CA ASP A 28 -11.35 14.50 27.85
C ASP A 28 -10.45 15.73 27.72
N GLN A 29 -9.53 15.96 28.66
CA GLN A 29 -8.53 17.04 28.53
C GLN A 29 -7.58 16.80 27.35
N ILE A 30 -7.16 15.55 27.15
CA ILE A 30 -6.29 15.20 26.01
C ILE A 30 -7.05 15.34 24.69
N LEU A 31 -8.31 14.92 24.65
CA LEU A 31 -9.16 15.06 23.46
C LEU A 31 -9.48 16.53 23.14
N GLU A 32 -9.57 17.39 24.16
CA GLU A 32 -9.76 18.83 23.99
C GLU A 32 -8.55 19.51 23.33
N LEU A 33 -7.34 19.08 23.71
CA LEU A 33 -6.08 19.55 23.13
C LEU A 33 -5.78 18.93 21.74
N THR A 34 -6.52 17.90 21.33
CA THR A 34 -6.31 17.22 20.06
C THR A 34 -7.19 17.86 18.98
N GLU A 35 -6.57 18.47 17.97
CA GLU A 35 -7.30 19.03 16.83
C GLU A 35 -8.12 17.96 16.11
N VAL A 36 -9.30 18.32 15.61
CA VAL A 36 -10.17 17.38 14.89
C VAL A 36 -9.50 16.80 13.64
N GLY A 37 -8.60 17.53 13.00
CA GLY A 37 -7.83 17.10 11.84
C GLY A 37 -6.77 16.04 12.15
N ASP A 38 -6.35 15.93 13.43
CA ASP A 38 -5.37 14.95 13.89
C ASP A 38 -6.02 13.62 14.31
N VAL A 39 -7.36 13.59 14.36
CA VAL A 39 -8.09 12.35 14.63
C VAL A 39 -7.98 11.39 13.46
N TRP A 40 -7.57 10.16 13.73
CA TRP A 40 -7.49 9.11 12.73
C TRP A 40 -8.85 8.90 12.04
N GLY A 41 -8.84 8.92 10.71
CA GLY A 41 -10.06 8.84 9.90
C GLY A 41 -10.64 10.20 9.50
N VAL A 42 -10.14 11.31 10.04
CA VAL A 42 -10.54 12.67 9.66
C VAL A 42 -9.52 13.24 8.67
N GLY A 43 -9.85 13.18 7.38
CA GLY A 43 -9.03 13.77 6.31
C GLY A 43 -9.25 15.27 6.14
N ARG A 44 -8.39 15.97 5.38
CA ARG A 44 -8.42 17.42 5.18
C ARG A 44 -9.80 18.00 4.82
N ARG A 45 -10.54 17.34 3.91
CA ARG A 45 -11.88 17.79 3.49
C ARG A 45 -12.90 17.67 4.63
N LEU A 46 -12.80 16.59 5.37
CA LEU A 46 -13.70 16.30 6.48
C LEU A 46 -13.42 17.21 7.68
N SER A 47 -12.13 17.44 7.99
CA SER A 47 -11.71 18.40 9.00
C SER A 47 -12.30 19.80 8.73
N LYS A 48 -12.18 20.32 7.51
CA LYS A 48 -12.77 21.62 7.12
C LYS A 48 -14.30 21.64 7.34
N LYS A 49 -15.00 20.55 6.96
CA LYS A 49 -16.46 20.45 7.18
C LYS A 49 -16.80 20.47 8.66
N LEU A 50 -16.09 19.72 9.49
CA LEU A 50 -16.30 19.66 10.94
C LEU A 50 -16.06 21.02 11.60
N ILE A 51 -14.96 21.69 11.24
CA ILE A 51 -14.63 23.04 11.74
C ILE A 51 -15.74 24.04 11.39
N ASN A 52 -16.29 24.00 10.17
CA ASN A 52 -17.40 24.86 9.75
C ASN A 52 -18.69 24.60 10.57
N HIS A 53 -18.81 23.43 11.21
CA HIS A 53 -19.93 23.12 12.14
C HIS A 53 -19.54 23.32 13.61
N GLY A 54 -18.45 24.04 13.89
CA GLY A 54 -18.01 24.33 15.24
C GLY A 54 -17.26 23.20 15.96
N ILE A 55 -16.92 22.12 15.25
CA ILE A 55 -16.21 20.96 15.82
C ILE A 55 -14.73 21.12 15.54
N HIS A 56 -13.99 21.70 16.48
CA HIS A 56 -12.58 22.02 16.34
C HIS A 56 -11.63 20.98 16.92
N ASN A 57 -12.08 20.16 17.87
CA ASN A 57 -11.27 19.19 18.59
C ASN A 57 -11.93 17.82 18.73
N ALA A 58 -11.16 16.84 19.18
CA ALA A 58 -11.61 15.46 19.33
C ALA A 58 -12.68 15.29 20.43
N LYS A 59 -12.69 16.14 21.46
CA LYS A 59 -13.71 16.12 22.52
C LYS A 59 -15.08 16.52 21.99
N LEU A 60 -15.16 17.60 21.22
CA LEU A 60 -16.39 18.03 20.57
C LEU A 60 -16.89 16.97 19.58
N LEU A 61 -15.97 16.35 18.83
CA LEU A 61 -16.29 15.26 17.91
C LEU A 61 -16.86 14.04 18.66
N LYS A 62 -16.24 13.63 19.77
CA LYS A 62 -16.70 12.55 20.66
C LYS A 62 -18.14 12.75 21.11
N ASN A 63 -18.53 14.00 21.41
CA ASN A 63 -19.83 14.36 21.97
C ASN A 63 -20.93 14.56 20.92
N CYS A 64 -20.63 14.44 19.63
CA CYS A 64 -21.64 14.53 18.59
C CYS A 64 -22.63 13.35 18.63
N SER A 65 -23.86 13.60 18.18
CA SER A 65 -24.88 12.54 18.07
C SER A 65 -24.54 11.55 16.94
N ASP A 66 -24.83 10.29 17.15
CA ASP A 66 -24.55 9.22 16.21
C ASP A 66 -25.26 9.43 14.87
N SER A 67 -26.51 9.91 14.88
CA SER A 67 -27.30 10.20 13.69
C SER A 67 -26.66 11.31 12.84
N TRP A 68 -26.16 12.37 13.46
CA TRP A 68 -25.49 13.46 12.76
C TRP A 68 -24.16 13.01 12.15
N ILE A 69 -23.37 12.27 12.92
CA ILE A 69 -22.08 11.74 12.43
C ILE A 69 -22.27 10.77 11.27
N ARG A 70 -23.29 9.91 11.35
CA ARG A 70 -23.56 8.95 10.27
C ARG A 70 -23.87 9.66 8.95
N LYS A 71 -24.55 10.82 9.00
CA LYS A 71 -24.80 11.66 7.81
C LYS A 71 -23.54 12.35 7.32
N MET A 72 -22.68 12.84 8.22
CA MET A 72 -21.49 13.63 7.88
C MET A 72 -20.28 12.78 7.47
N MET A 73 -20.05 11.67 8.17
CA MET A 73 -18.81 10.89 8.09
C MET A 73 -19.05 9.42 7.72
N SER A 74 -20.29 9.01 7.46
CA SER A 74 -20.69 7.62 7.21
C SER A 74 -20.48 6.69 8.42
N VAL A 75 -20.61 5.38 8.20
CA VAL A 75 -20.40 4.33 9.22
C VAL A 75 -18.97 4.34 9.76
N ASN A 76 -17.99 4.67 8.93
CA ASN A 76 -16.59 4.74 9.39
C ASN A 76 -16.37 5.87 10.39
N GLY A 77 -17.02 7.00 10.20
CA GLY A 77 -17.00 8.09 11.17
C GLY A 77 -17.66 7.71 12.50
N LEU A 78 -18.76 6.98 12.44
CA LEU A 78 -19.44 6.47 13.65
C LEU A 78 -18.50 5.55 14.43
N LYS A 79 -17.81 4.59 13.77
CA LYS A 79 -16.78 3.76 14.42
C LYS A 79 -15.71 4.60 15.08
N THR A 80 -15.19 5.62 14.38
CA THR A 80 -14.17 6.53 14.95
C THR A 80 -14.61 7.19 16.24
N ILE A 81 -15.87 7.68 16.30
CA ILE A 81 -16.40 8.32 17.51
C ILE A 81 -16.62 7.32 18.63
N THR A 82 -17.16 6.15 18.31
CA THR A 82 -17.36 5.08 19.28
C THR A 82 -16.03 4.69 19.93
N GLU A 83 -14.95 4.62 19.14
CA GLU A 83 -13.60 4.40 19.67
C GLU A 83 -13.05 5.58 20.48
N LEU A 84 -13.39 6.82 20.16
CA LEU A 84 -13.06 7.98 20.99
C LEU A 84 -13.79 7.94 22.34
N ARG A 85 -14.97 7.31 22.41
CA ARG A 85 -15.73 7.05 23.64
C ARG A 85 -15.17 5.87 24.44
N GLY A 86 -14.14 5.19 23.94
CA GLY A 86 -13.49 4.06 24.61
C GLY A 86 -14.05 2.69 24.27
N ILE A 87 -15.00 2.60 23.34
CA ILE A 87 -15.62 1.33 22.90
C ILE A 87 -14.88 0.83 21.64
N SER A 88 -14.31 -0.36 21.70
CA SER A 88 -13.63 -0.98 20.55
C SER A 88 -14.63 -1.39 19.48
N CYS A 89 -14.40 -0.93 18.23
CA CYS A 89 -15.24 -1.23 17.07
C CYS A 89 -14.57 -2.18 16.06
N ILE A 90 -13.29 -2.51 16.27
CA ILE A 90 -12.53 -3.42 15.42
C ILE A 90 -12.23 -4.67 16.23
N PRO A 91 -12.88 -5.80 15.92
CA PRO A 91 -12.56 -7.07 16.56
C PRO A 91 -11.13 -7.51 16.21
N LEU A 92 -10.54 -8.35 17.05
CA LEU A 92 -9.31 -9.05 16.71
C LEU A 92 -9.65 -10.10 15.63
N GLU A 93 -9.03 -9.97 14.47
CA GLU A 93 -9.20 -10.96 13.39
C GLU A 93 -8.25 -12.12 13.65
N GLU A 94 -8.81 -13.29 13.91
CA GLU A 94 -8.04 -14.54 14.14
C GLU A 94 -7.56 -15.17 12.82
N TYR A 95 -8.26 -14.90 11.72
CA TYR A 95 -7.96 -15.44 10.39
C TYR A 95 -7.79 -14.32 9.36
N SER A 96 -6.73 -14.45 8.57
CA SER A 96 -6.52 -13.57 7.42
C SER A 96 -7.53 -13.90 6.32
N MET A 97 -8.35 -12.93 5.94
CA MET A 97 -9.21 -13.09 4.77
C MET A 97 -8.38 -13.22 3.49
N THR A 98 -8.87 -14.05 2.55
CA THR A 98 -8.27 -14.17 1.22
C THR A 98 -8.11 -12.81 0.57
N ARG A 99 -6.94 -12.57 0.02
CA ARG A 99 -6.58 -11.29 -0.61
C ARG A 99 -7.44 -11.06 -1.86
N LYS A 100 -8.08 -9.89 -1.95
CA LYS A 100 -8.89 -9.50 -3.13
C LYS A 100 -8.06 -8.80 -4.21
N SER A 101 -6.91 -8.28 -3.88
CA SER A 101 -5.98 -7.61 -4.80
C SER A 101 -4.57 -7.60 -4.24
N CYS A 102 -3.58 -7.53 -5.13
CA CYS A 102 -2.17 -7.42 -4.78
C CYS A 102 -1.55 -6.21 -5.47
N CYS A 103 -1.06 -5.24 -4.70
CA CYS A 103 -0.45 -4.03 -5.24
C CYS A 103 1.04 -3.97 -4.87
N THR A 104 1.89 -3.76 -5.87
CA THR A 104 3.30 -3.43 -5.68
C THR A 104 3.58 -2.06 -6.26
N THR A 105 3.97 -1.12 -5.40
CA THR A 105 4.22 0.26 -5.79
C THR A 105 5.37 0.85 -5.00
N ARG A 106 6.16 1.71 -5.62
CA ARG A 106 7.26 2.45 -4.98
C ARG A 106 7.36 3.87 -5.53
N SER A 107 7.78 4.79 -4.64
CA SER A 107 8.27 6.09 -5.08
C SER A 107 9.72 5.94 -5.53
N PHE A 108 10.07 6.59 -6.63
CA PHE A 108 11.42 6.53 -7.16
C PHE A 108 12.40 7.36 -6.30
N GLY A 109 13.62 6.90 -6.19
CA GLY A 109 14.70 7.61 -5.49
C GLY A 109 15.11 8.90 -6.19
N LYS A 110 15.05 8.88 -7.53
CA LYS A 110 15.22 10.04 -8.43
C LYS A 110 13.96 10.20 -9.27
N LEU A 111 13.72 11.39 -9.79
CA LEU A 111 12.65 11.60 -10.78
C LEU A 111 13.05 10.95 -12.10
N LEU A 112 12.15 10.19 -12.69
CA LEU A 112 12.38 9.49 -13.96
C LEU A 112 11.69 10.22 -15.10
N THR A 113 12.38 10.32 -16.22
CA THR A 113 11.88 10.96 -17.46
C THR A 113 11.85 10.00 -18.64
N ASN A 114 12.63 8.91 -18.57
CA ASN A 114 12.77 7.94 -19.64
C ASN A 114 11.79 6.78 -19.44
N LEU A 115 11.24 6.29 -20.56
CA LEU A 115 10.34 5.13 -20.56
C LEU A 115 11.05 3.88 -20.05
N ASP A 116 12.28 3.63 -20.51
CA ASP A 116 13.06 2.44 -20.16
C ASP A 116 13.25 2.28 -18.64
N ASP A 117 13.54 3.37 -17.93
CA ASP A 117 13.70 3.34 -16.47
C ASP A 117 12.36 2.99 -15.75
N ILE A 118 11.24 3.48 -16.31
CA ILE A 118 9.90 3.17 -15.76
C ILE A 118 9.52 1.73 -16.07
N GLU A 119 9.82 1.23 -17.27
CA GLU A 119 9.57 -0.16 -17.67
C GLU A 119 10.34 -1.15 -16.80
N GLN A 120 11.60 -0.86 -16.47
CA GLN A 120 12.37 -1.67 -15.52
C GLN A 120 11.72 -1.72 -14.12
N ALA A 121 11.29 -0.57 -13.62
CA ALA A 121 10.62 -0.51 -12.34
C ALA A 121 9.30 -1.29 -12.36
N VAL A 122 8.51 -1.12 -13.42
CA VAL A 122 7.23 -1.82 -13.61
C VAL A 122 7.44 -3.34 -13.75
N THR A 123 8.47 -3.78 -14.46
CA THR A 123 8.84 -5.21 -14.56
C THR A 123 9.10 -5.79 -13.17
N THR A 124 9.93 -5.11 -12.38
CA THR A 124 10.21 -5.55 -10.99
C THR A 124 8.93 -5.58 -10.14
N PHE A 125 8.04 -4.59 -10.29
CA PHE A 125 6.80 -4.55 -9.51
C PHE A 125 5.83 -5.65 -9.94
N ALA A 126 5.71 -5.91 -11.24
CA ALA A 126 4.88 -6.97 -11.81
C ALA A 126 5.34 -8.35 -11.35
N ARG A 127 6.66 -8.66 -11.47
CA ARG A 127 7.25 -9.91 -10.99
C ARG A 127 6.98 -10.13 -9.50
N ARG A 128 7.24 -9.11 -8.66
CA ARG A 128 7.01 -9.21 -7.21
C ARG A 128 5.55 -9.33 -6.83
N ALA A 129 4.64 -8.76 -7.61
CA ALA A 129 3.21 -8.95 -7.40
C ALA A 129 2.79 -10.38 -7.79
N ALA A 130 3.31 -10.91 -8.90
CA ALA A 130 3.09 -12.28 -9.36
C ALA A 130 3.64 -13.32 -8.35
N GLU A 131 4.89 -13.16 -7.90
CA GLU A 131 5.52 -13.99 -6.86
C GLU A 131 4.64 -14.04 -5.59
N ARG A 132 4.09 -12.90 -5.17
CA ARG A 132 3.26 -12.82 -3.98
C ARG A 132 1.91 -13.52 -4.11
N ILE A 133 1.24 -13.41 -5.26
CA ILE A 133 -0.02 -14.13 -5.47
C ILE A 133 0.22 -15.63 -5.61
N ARG A 134 1.32 -16.07 -6.26
CA ARG A 134 1.70 -17.49 -6.33
C ARG A 134 1.97 -18.08 -4.94
N SER A 135 2.68 -17.36 -4.06
CA SER A 135 2.92 -17.84 -2.69
C SER A 135 1.64 -18.03 -1.86
N GLU A 136 0.50 -17.52 -2.31
CA GLU A 136 -0.80 -17.67 -1.71
C GLU A 136 -1.73 -18.55 -2.58
N SER A 137 -1.20 -19.27 -3.60
CA SER A 137 -1.96 -20.09 -4.56
C SER A 137 -3.09 -19.32 -5.26
N LEU A 138 -2.86 -18.04 -5.57
CA LEU A 138 -3.83 -17.17 -6.20
C LEU A 138 -3.41 -16.83 -7.65
N ALA A 139 -4.41 -16.62 -8.51
CA ALA A 139 -4.25 -16.12 -9.87
C ALA A 139 -5.03 -14.81 -10.06
N ALA A 140 -4.56 -13.94 -10.95
CA ALA A 140 -5.14 -12.63 -11.22
C ALA A 140 -5.81 -12.58 -12.59
N SER A 141 -7.02 -12.02 -12.66
CA SER A 141 -7.76 -11.81 -13.92
C SER A 141 -7.49 -10.44 -14.53
N CYS A 142 -6.94 -9.49 -13.78
CA CYS A 142 -6.75 -8.13 -14.26
C CYS A 142 -5.43 -7.55 -13.79
N VAL A 143 -4.70 -6.94 -14.73
CA VAL A 143 -3.46 -6.20 -14.50
C VAL A 143 -3.74 -4.72 -14.70
N SER A 144 -3.37 -3.91 -13.73
CA SER A 144 -3.45 -2.45 -13.80
C SER A 144 -2.08 -1.83 -13.53
N VAL A 145 -1.74 -0.79 -14.27
CA VAL A 145 -0.51 -0.02 -14.08
C VAL A 145 -0.86 1.44 -13.92
N PHE A 146 -0.17 2.12 -13.05
CA PHE A 146 -0.27 3.58 -12.94
C PHE A 146 1.10 4.23 -12.80
N VAL A 147 1.18 5.45 -13.27
CA VAL A 147 2.33 6.35 -13.11
C VAL A 147 1.86 7.71 -12.63
N ARG A 148 2.69 8.39 -11.85
CA ARG A 148 2.38 9.78 -11.44
C ARG A 148 3.63 10.58 -11.13
N THR A 149 3.52 11.89 -11.34
CA THR A 149 4.49 12.91 -10.92
C THR A 149 4.32 13.23 -9.43
N ASN A 150 5.12 14.13 -8.88
CA ASN A 150 4.98 14.57 -7.49
C ASN A 150 3.78 15.52 -7.33
N PRO A 151 2.72 15.16 -6.58
CA PRO A 151 1.56 16.04 -6.38
C PRO A 151 1.85 17.24 -5.45
N PHE A 152 2.99 17.24 -4.76
CA PHE A 152 3.38 18.33 -3.85
C PHE A 152 4.33 19.33 -4.50
N ASP A 153 4.85 19.02 -5.68
CA ASP A 153 5.69 19.94 -6.43
C ASP A 153 4.83 20.91 -7.23
N LYS A 154 4.85 22.18 -6.81
CA LYS A 154 4.10 23.24 -7.48
C LYS A 154 4.81 23.80 -8.72
N LYS A 155 6.10 23.45 -8.91
CA LYS A 155 6.92 23.97 -10.02
C LYS A 155 6.81 23.09 -11.27
N SER A 156 6.52 21.81 -11.11
CA SER A 156 6.44 20.84 -12.19
C SER A 156 4.99 20.55 -12.57
N ALA A 157 4.75 20.28 -13.84
CA ALA A 157 3.42 19.89 -14.31
C ALA A 157 2.97 18.57 -13.67
N TYR A 158 1.77 18.59 -13.10
CA TYR A 158 1.18 17.38 -12.51
C TYR A 158 0.60 16.49 -13.59
N TYR A 159 1.00 15.21 -13.55
CA TYR A 159 0.45 14.16 -14.40
C TYR A 159 0.23 12.89 -13.56
N SER A 160 -0.94 12.31 -13.70
CA SER A 160 -1.28 11.03 -13.10
C SER A 160 -2.19 10.27 -14.06
N ASN A 161 -1.79 9.09 -14.44
CA ASN A 161 -2.57 8.25 -15.33
C ASN A 161 -2.41 6.78 -14.96
N GLY A 162 -3.42 5.97 -15.32
CA GLY A 162 -3.43 4.54 -15.13
C GLY A 162 -4.21 3.86 -16.23
N ALA A 163 -3.86 2.62 -16.51
CA ALA A 163 -4.56 1.75 -17.43
C ALA A 163 -4.69 0.35 -16.84
N SER A 164 -5.74 -0.35 -17.24
CA SER A 164 -6.03 -1.71 -16.82
C SER A 164 -6.33 -2.58 -18.02
N ARG A 165 -6.00 -3.87 -17.93
CA ARG A 165 -6.35 -4.89 -18.92
C ARG A 165 -6.83 -6.14 -18.19
N THR A 166 -8.00 -6.62 -18.57
CA THR A 166 -8.47 -7.96 -18.20
C THR A 166 -7.75 -8.97 -19.05
N LEU A 167 -7.26 -10.02 -18.43
CA LEU A 167 -6.61 -11.15 -19.09
C LEU A 167 -7.67 -12.11 -19.63
N SER A 168 -7.34 -12.87 -20.65
CA SER A 168 -8.24 -13.91 -21.17
C SER A 168 -8.53 -14.97 -20.11
N HIS A 169 -7.52 -15.31 -19.30
CA HIS A 169 -7.61 -16.24 -18.17
C HIS A 169 -6.92 -15.67 -16.95
N PRO A 170 -7.40 -16.02 -15.73
CA PRO A 170 -6.67 -15.73 -14.52
C PRO A 170 -5.27 -16.38 -14.58
N THR A 171 -4.21 -15.66 -14.23
CA THR A 171 -2.86 -16.18 -14.25
C THR A 171 -2.01 -15.68 -13.12
N HIS A 172 -1.02 -16.45 -12.72
CA HIS A 172 0.08 -16.07 -11.84
C HIS A 172 1.44 -16.05 -12.55
N ASP A 173 1.44 -16.29 -13.86
CA ASP A 173 2.66 -16.30 -14.68
C ASP A 173 3.27 -14.90 -14.75
N SER A 174 4.51 -14.79 -14.25
CA SER A 174 5.24 -13.52 -14.24
C SER A 174 5.47 -12.96 -15.65
N ILE A 175 5.67 -13.80 -16.66
CA ILE A 175 5.94 -13.37 -18.03
C ILE A 175 4.72 -12.66 -18.61
N THR A 176 3.56 -13.31 -18.56
CA THR A 176 2.28 -12.76 -19.04
C THR A 176 1.91 -11.46 -18.33
N ILE A 177 2.09 -11.42 -17.00
CA ILE A 177 1.80 -10.23 -16.18
C ILE A 177 2.74 -9.09 -16.54
N ILE A 178 4.05 -9.36 -16.73
CA ILE A 178 5.05 -8.35 -17.11
C ILE A 178 4.76 -7.80 -18.50
N GLU A 179 4.53 -8.64 -19.48
CA GLU A 179 4.22 -8.22 -20.87
C GLU A 179 2.99 -7.30 -20.90
N THR A 180 1.93 -7.71 -20.19
CA THR A 180 0.72 -6.89 -20.07
C THR A 180 1.02 -5.55 -19.38
N ALA A 181 1.80 -5.56 -18.31
CA ALA A 181 2.15 -4.34 -17.57
C ALA A 181 3.00 -3.39 -18.40
N LEU A 182 3.96 -3.90 -19.19
CA LEU A 182 4.79 -3.11 -20.11
C LEU A 182 3.96 -2.47 -21.23
N LEU A 183 3.04 -3.23 -21.83
CA LEU A 183 2.10 -2.70 -22.84
C LEU A 183 1.26 -1.55 -22.26
N LEU A 184 0.74 -1.72 -21.05
CA LEU A 184 -0.02 -0.66 -20.37
C LEU A 184 0.85 0.56 -20.03
N THR A 185 2.11 0.33 -19.64
CA THR A 185 3.07 1.40 -19.33
C THR A 185 3.33 2.28 -20.54
N LYS A 186 3.59 1.67 -21.71
CA LYS A 186 3.75 2.39 -23.00
C LYS A 186 2.54 3.26 -23.32
N ARG A 187 1.35 2.74 -23.07
CA ARG A 187 0.09 3.46 -23.35
C ARG A 187 -0.11 4.71 -22.47
N ILE A 188 0.32 4.66 -21.21
CA ILE A 188 0.09 5.76 -20.24
C ILE A 188 1.30 6.69 -20.11
N PHE A 189 2.45 6.32 -20.64
CA PHE A 189 3.65 7.16 -20.60
C PHE A 189 3.47 8.40 -21.48
N LYS A 190 3.97 9.52 -21.00
CA LYS A 190 4.08 10.77 -21.77
C LYS A 190 5.46 11.38 -21.57
N ASN A 191 6.06 11.82 -22.66
CA ASN A 191 7.33 12.56 -22.63
C ASN A 191 7.17 13.90 -21.87
N ASN A 192 8.27 14.44 -21.41
CA ASN A 192 8.37 15.74 -20.73
C ASN A 192 7.73 15.81 -19.33
N TYR A 193 7.47 14.67 -18.70
CA TYR A 193 7.05 14.60 -17.31
C TYR A 193 8.13 13.97 -16.43
N GLN A 194 8.21 14.45 -15.18
CA GLN A 194 9.12 13.92 -14.16
C GLN A 194 8.34 12.99 -13.24
N TYR A 195 8.41 11.70 -13.51
CA TYR A 195 7.68 10.69 -12.75
C TYR A 195 8.32 10.44 -11.38
N LYS A 196 7.48 10.45 -10.34
CA LYS A 196 7.89 10.21 -8.96
C LYS A 196 7.49 8.83 -8.47
N LYS A 197 6.44 8.24 -9.03
CA LYS A 197 5.89 6.97 -8.54
C LYS A 197 5.26 6.17 -9.68
N ALA A 198 5.46 4.86 -9.63
CA ALA A 198 4.70 3.89 -10.42
C ALA A 198 4.23 2.72 -9.55
N GLY A 199 3.30 1.94 -10.07
CA GLY A 199 2.84 0.73 -9.42
C GLY A 199 2.07 -0.19 -10.35
N VAL A 200 2.06 -1.46 -9.95
CA VAL A 200 1.28 -2.54 -10.57
C VAL A 200 0.28 -3.05 -9.54
N LEU A 201 -0.95 -3.19 -9.95
CA LEU A 201 -2.05 -3.76 -9.16
C LEU A 201 -2.60 -4.97 -9.92
N LEU A 202 -2.61 -6.11 -9.27
CA LEU A 202 -3.29 -7.32 -9.68
C LEU A 202 -4.63 -7.41 -8.96
N SER A 203 -5.71 -7.61 -9.68
CA SER A 203 -7.08 -7.69 -9.14
C SER A 203 -7.90 -8.78 -9.80
N GLY A 204 -9.11 -9.04 -9.27
CA GLY A 204 -9.88 -10.21 -9.67
C GLY A 204 -9.12 -11.49 -9.31
N LEU A 205 -8.62 -11.56 -8.06
CA LEU A 205 -7.91 -12.72 -7.58
C LEU A 205 -8.89 -13.86 -7.29
N CYS A 206 -8.54 -15.05 -7.75
CA CYS A 206 -9.24 -16.32 -7.46
C CYS A 206 -8.21 -17.37 -7.04
N ASP A 207 -8.65 -18.42 -6.40
CA ASP A 207 -7.83 -19.58 -6.10
C ASP A 207 -7.40 -20.26 -7.40
N GLU A 208 -6.17 -20.75 -7.46
CA GLU A 208 -5.63 -21.43 -8.64
C GLU A 208 -6.45 -22.69 -8.98
N SER A 209 -6.98 -23.37 -7.98
CA SER A 209 -7.82 -24.56 -8.15
C SER A 209 -9.21 -24.25 -8.72
N GLU A 210 -9.67 -22.99 -8.67
CA GLU A 210 -10.98 -22.54 -9.18
C GLU A 210 -10.91 -22.04 -10.63
N ILE A 211 -9.75 -22.08 -11.26
CA ILE A 211 -9.58 -21.59 -12.63
C ILE A 211 -10.27 -22.57 -13.61
N GLN A 212 -11.27 -22.08 -14.31
CA GLN A 212 -11.93 -22.85 -15.34
C GLN A 212 -11.10 -22.84 -16.62
N GLU A 213 -10.66 -24.02 -17.05
CA GLU A 213 -9.99 -24.22 -18.33
C GLU A 213 -10.99 -24.04 -19.48
N THR A 214 -10.53 -23.44 -20.58
CA THR A 214 -11.32 -23.32 -21.80
C THR A 214 -10.97 -24.42 -22.78
N LEU A 215 -12.00 -24.92 -23.48
CA LEU A 215 -11.87 -26.00 -24.48
C LEU A 215 -11.02 -25.63 -25.70
N PHE A 216 -10.80 -24.33 -25.94
CA PHE A 216 -10.22 -23.85 -27.21
C PHE A 216 -8.79 -23.27 -27.06
N GLU A 217 -8.31 -23.01 -25.84
CA GLU A 217 -6.96 -22.50 -25.63
C GLU A 217 -6.08 -23.58 -25.00
N LYS A 218 -5.02 -23.95 -25.74
CA LYS A 218 -4.03 -24.93 -25.28
C LYS A 218 -3.07 -24.27 -24.29
N ASN A 219 -2.87 -24.94 -23.14
CA ASN A 219 -1.79 -24.72 -22.19
C ASN A 219 -1.78 -23.41 -21.44
N TYR A 220 -2.78 -23.22 -20.60
CA TYR A 220 -2.85 -22.17 -19.62
C TYR A 220 -1.67 -22.16 -18.61
N ASN A 221 -1.09 -23.31 -18.28
CA ASN A 221 -0.02 -23.51 -17.29
C ASN A 221 1.37 -23.79 -17.89
N GLN A 222 1.66 -23.34 -19.12
CA GLN A 222 2.94 -23.64 -19.77
C GLN A 222 4.19 -23.28 -18.94
N ASN A 223 4.09 -22.28 -18.08
CA ASN A 223 5.22 -21.76 -17.29
C ASN A 223 5.16 -22.10 -15.79
N SER A 224 4.21 -22.89 -15.32
CA SER A 224 4.05 -23.17 -13.88
C SER A 224 5.30 -23.77 -13.27
N ASP A 225 5.89 -24.78 -13.92
CA ASP A 225 7.12 -25.44 -13.47
C ASP A 225 8.31 -24.47 -13.46
N LEU A 226 8.41 -23.63 -14.51
CA LEU A 226 9.44 -22.60 -14.59
C LEU A 226 9.29 -21.57 -13.47
N MET A 227 8.08 -21.10 -13.21
CA MET A 227 7.82 -20.14 -12.12
C MET A 227 8.14 -20.75 -10.76
N SER A 228 7.77 -22.02 -10.54
CA SER A 228 8.08 -22.75 -9.31
C SER A 228 9.60 -22.92 -9.12
N ALA A 229 10.33 -23.22 -10.17
CA ALA A 229 11.80 -23.34 -10.13
C ALA A 229 12.47 -21.99 -9.82
N ILE A 230 12.01 -20.90 -10.43
CA ILE A 230 12.52 -19.54 -10.16
C ILE A 230 12.24 -19.15 -8.70
N ASP A 231 11.03 -19.39 -8.23
CA ASP A 231 10.64 -19.06 -6.85
C ASP A 231 11.45 -19.89 -5.83
N ALA A 232 11.68 -21.18 -6.09
CA ALA A 232 12.50 -22.06 -5.25
C ALA A 232 13.97 -21.59 -5.16
N ILE A 233 14.55 -21.16 -6.28
CA ILE A 233 15.93 -20.64 -6.31
C ILE A 233 16.00 -19.30 -5.53
N ASN A 234 15.06 -18.40 -5.76
CA ASN A 234 15.01 -17.11 -5.05
C ASN A 234 14.72 -17.26 -3.55
N TYR A 235 13.98 -18.29 -3.16
CA TYR A 235 13.77 -18.62 -1.75
C TYR A 235 15.06 -19.15 -1.10
N ARG A 236 15.76 -20.09 -1.78
CA ARG A 236 16.93 -20.78 -1.24
C ARG A 236 18.17 -19.90 -1.16
N TYR A 237 18.44 -19.14 -2.23
CA TYR A 237 19.69 -18.38 -2.40
C TYR A 237 19.54 -16.88 -2.15
N GLY A 238 18.34 -16.44 -1.85
CA GLY A 238 18.01 -15.05 -1.57
C GLY A 238 17.22 -14.40 -2.70
N ARG A 239 16.43 -13.40 -2.30
CA ARG A 239 15.56 -12.66 -3.23
C ARG A 239 16.38 -11.99 -4.33
N ASP A 240 15.87 -12.03 -5.54
CA ASP A 240 16.46 -11.43 -6.74
C ASP A 240 17.74 -12.15 -7.23
N THR A 241 18.01 -13.39 -6.81
CA THR A 241 19.08 -14.25 -7.38
C THR A 241 18.81 -14.52 -8.86
N LEU A 242 17.58 -14.93 -9.19
CA LEU A 242 17.10 -14.96 -10.57
C LEU A 242 16.16 -13.79 -10.83
N GLN A 243 16.40 -13.05 -11.89
CA GLN A 243 15.63 -11.90 -12.32
C GLN A 243 15.28 -12.01 -13.80
N MET A 244 14.22 -11.33 -14.22
CA MET A 244 13.91 -11.19 -15.63
C MET A 244 14.95 -10.28 -16.31
N ALA A 245 15.36 -10.61 -17.55
CA ALA A 245 16.36 -9.82 -18.27
C ALA A 245 16.00 -8.33 -18.39
N SER A 246 14.70 -8.01 -18.44
CA SER A 246 14.19 -6.63 -18.46
C SER A 246 14.41 -5.86 -17.13
N GLU A 247 14.80 -6.53 -16.04
CA GLU A 247 15.16 -5.91 -14.76
C GLU A 247 16.66 -5.61 -14.60
N CYS A 248 17.51 -6.24 -15.45
CA CYS A 248 18.97 -6.32 -15.23
C CYS A 248 19.76 -5.04 -15.53
N LYS A 249 19.14 -3.99 -16.03
CA LYS A 249 19.82 -2.70 -16.18
C LYS A 249 19.97 -2.01 -14.80
N VAL A 250 21.08 -1.29 -14.59
CA VAL A 250 21.32 -0.54 -13.36
C VAL A 250 20.21 0.51 -13.17
N GLY A 251 19.19 0.15 -12.40
CA GLY A 251 17.99 0.96 -12.28
C GLY A 251 18.18 2.19 -11.41
N ASN A 252 18.16 3.36 -12.01
CA ASN A 252 18.14 4.67 -11.31
C ASN A 252 16.88 4.90 -10.47
N TRP A 253 15.89 4.00 -10.57
CA TRP A 253 14.59 4.12 -9.89
C TRP A 253 14.61 3.66 -8.43
N LYS A 254 15.61 2.88 -8.00
CA LYS A 254 15.66 2.33 -6.64
C LYS A 254 15.62 3.44 -5.60
N GLN A 255 14.90 3.20 -4.51
CA GLN A 255 14.88 4.12 -3.37
C GLN A 255 16.28 4.28 -2.78
N LYS A 256 16.66 5.50 -2.46
CA LYS A 256 17.84 5.77 -1.65
C LYS A 256 17.61 5.25 -0.23
N ARG A 257 18.54 4.45 0.28
CA ARG A 257 18.55 3.89 1.64
C ARG A 257 19.86 4.24 2.32
N GLU A 258 20.11 5.53 2.48
CA GLU A 258 21.37 6.04 3.03
C GLU A 258 21.38 6.01 4.57
N ASN A 259 20.20 6.12 5.20
CA ASN A 259 20.03 6.17 6.66
C ASN A 259 19.13 5.02 7.14
N CYS A 260 19.59 3.78 6.98
CA CYS A 260 18.87 2.62 7.51
C CYS A 260 19.45 2.22 8.87
N THR A 261 18.60 1.92 9.83
CA THR A 261 19.00 1.20 11.04
C THR A 261 19.47 -0.20 10.69
N ARG A 262 20.32 -0.79 11.54
CA ARG A 262 20.70 -2.19 11.40
C ARG A 262 19.48 -3.10 11.52
N ASN A 263 19.54 -4.27 10.90
CA ASN A 263 18.42 -5.23 10.88
C ASN A 263 18.33 -6.06 12.18
N TYR A 264 18.12 -5.40 13.31
CA TYR A 264 18.12 -6.02 14.64
C TYR A 264 17.05 -7.14 14.79
N THR A 265 15.97 -7.11 14.03
CA THR A 265 14.86 -8.06 14.13
C THR A 265 14.98 -9.24 13.17
N THR A 266 15.89 -9.20 12.20
CA THR A 266 15.99 -10.20 11.13
C THR A 266 17.39 -10.80 10.99
N GLN A 267 18.41 -10.25 11.68
CA GLN A 267 19.80 -10.74 11.67
C GLN A 267 20.31 -10.82 13.10
N ILE A 268 20.42 -12.05 13.62
CA ILE A 268 20.82 -12.32 15.01
C ILE A 268 22.23 -11.80 15.31
N ASP A 269 23.15 -11.90 14.34
CA ASP A 269 24.52 -11.40 14.41
C ASP A 269 24.64 -9.88 14.53
N ARG A 270 23.54 -9.16 14.32
CA ARG A 270 23.48 -7.70 14.43
C ARG A 270 22.71 -7.21 15.66
N LEU A 271 22.32 -8.10 16.55
CA LEU A 271 21.73 -7.73 17.83
C LEU A 271 22.68 -6.84 18.63
N LEU A 272 22.14 -5.87 19.34
CA LEU A 272 22.90 -5.08 20.31
C LEU A 272 23.29 -6.03 21.45
N LEU A 273 24.58 -6.16 21.69
CA LEU A 273 25.09 -6.82 22.90
C LEU A 273 24.90 -5.83 24.05
N VAL A 274 24.14 -6.23 25.06
CA VAL A 274 23.89 -5.48 26.30
C VAL A 274 24.92 -5.90 27.32
#